data_a0eb72626f28aa5ae34b1604ea333001
#
_entry.id   a0eb72626f28aa5ae34b1604ea333001
#
_cell.length_a   1.000
_cell.length_b   1.000
_cell.length_c   1.000
_cell.angle_alpha   90.00
_cell.angle_beta   90.00
_cell.angle_gamma   90.00
#
_symmetry.space_group_name_H-M   'P 1'
#
loop_
_entity.id
_entity.type
_entity.pdbx_description
1 polymer ?
#
loop_
_entity_poly.entity_id
_entity_poly.type
_entity_poly.pdbx_seq_one_letter_code
_entity_poly.pdbx_strand_id
1 'polypeptide(L)'
;MTGSAHDATAFEHTTAAKYPDWFFEGEEFAWADSAYAVNARTIPVHKKPASDDPANALFDKTVAHLRVRSEHCMGALKGRFQCLRGLRVSINSKQDHHDACRWITIAIILHNLIIDIEGSKSAGHFAQDHGHAEEYIDRGQGDAPLEGVDVENVEAKRKELVTKLLAFSEM
;
A
#
# COMPACT_ATOMS: atom_id res chain seq x y z
N MET A 1 -8.37 -5.12 -17.36
CA MET A 1 -9.18 -4.94 -16.14
C MET A 1 -10.20 -3.86 -16.38
N THR A 2 -11.40 -4.02 -15.85
CA THR A 2 -12.42 -2.98 -15.85
C THR A 2 -12.12 -1.99 -14.71
N GLY A 3 -12.51 -0.71 -14.84
CA GLY A 3 -12.27 0.31 -13.83
C GLY A 3 -13.03 0.11 -12.48
N SER A 4 -13.70 -1.02 -12.32
CA SER A 4 -14.40 -1.44 -11.10
C SER A 4 -13.65 -2.55 -10.32
N ALA A 5 -12.42 -2.90 -10.70
CA ALA A 5 -11.63 -3.88 -9.96
C ALA A 5 -11.20 -3.29 -8.61
N HIS A 6 -11.32 -4.06 -7.53
CA HIS A 6 -10.79 -3.69 -6.22
C HIS A 6 -9.24 -3.62 -6.25
N ASP A 7 -8.66 -2.74 -5.44
CA ASP A 7 -7.21 -2.52 -5.40
C ASP A 7 -6.44 -3.82 -5.11
N ALA A 8 -6.97 -4.69 -4.24
CA ALA A 8 -6.38 -6.00 -3.95
C ALA A 8 -6.31 -6.87 -5.23
N THR A 9 -7.40 -6.97 -5.98
CA THR A 9 -7.44 -7.71 -7.25
C THR A 9 -6.51 -7.08 -8.29
N ALA A 10 -6.43 -5.74 -8.33
CA ALA A 10 -5.51 -5.06 -9.23
C ALA A 10 -4.05 -5.37 -8.87
N PHE A 11 -3.73 -5.42 -7.57
CA PHE A 11 -2.39 -5.75 -7.08
C PHE A 11 -1.93 -7.15 -7.52
N GLU A 12 -2.78 -8.17 -7.46
CA GLU A 12 -2.47 -9.55 -7.87
C GLU A 12 -1.97 -9.66 -9.31
N HIS A 13 -2.38 -8.71 -10.14
CA HIS A 13 -1.94 -8.65 -11.53
C HIS A 13 -0.67 -7.84 -11.77
N THR A 14 -0.11 -7.22 -10.72
CA THR A 14 1.13 -6.43 -10.82
C THR A 14 2.35 -7.33 -10.91
N THR A 15 3.45 -6.76 -11.38
CA THR A 15 4.76 -7.42 -11.40
C THR A 15 5.25 -7.69 -9.97
N ALA A 16 4.93 -6.81 -9.01
CA ALA A 16 5.33 -6.98 -7.61
C ALA A 16 4.66 -8.20 -6.96
N ALA A 17 3.40 -8.49 -7.30
CA ALA A 17 2.72 -9.70 -6.81
C ALA A 17 3.21 -10.98 -7.50
N LYS A 18 3.49 -10.90 -8.82
CA LYS A 18 3.89 -12.08 -9.63
C LYS A 18 5.36 -12.46 -9.45
N TYR A 19 6.22 -11.48 -9.24
CA TYR A 19 7.67 -11.65 -9.14
C TYR A 19 8.18 -10.88 -7.92
N PRO A 20 7.79 -11.27 -6.70
CA PRO A 20 8.10 -10.52 -5.49
C PRO A 20 9.60 -10.35 -5.24
N ASP A 21 10.42 -11.33 -5.62
CA ASP A 21 11.87 -11.29 -5.45
C ASP A 21 12.57 -10.21 -6.28
N TRP A 22 11.86 -9.56 -7.23
CA TRP A 22 12.39 -8.38 -7.93
C TRP A 22 12.25 -7.09 -7.12
N PHE A 23 11.41 -7.09 -6.09
CA PHE A 23 11.05 -5.90 -5.30
C PHE A 23 11.44 -6.02 -3.83
N PHE A 24 11.58 -7.25 -3.32
CA PHE A 24 11.85 -7.52 -1.92
C PHE A 24 13.11 -8.38 -1.79
N GLU A 25 14.05 -7.92 -0.99
CA GLU A 25 15.27 -8.67 -0.66
C GLU A 25 15.12 -9.37 0.70
N GLY A 26 15.71 -10.56 0.85
CA GLY A 26 15.69 -11.31 2.10
C GLY A 26 14.30 -11.42 2.73
N GLU A 27 14.13 -10.87 3.92
CA GLU A 27 12.89 -10.90 4.70
C GLU A 27 12.01 -9.64 4.53
N GLU A 28 12.29 -8.80 3.56
CA GLU A 28 11.50 -7.60 3.29
C GLU A 28 10.07 -7.94 2.89
N PHE A 29 9.13 -7.08 3.28
CA PHE A 29 7.71 -7.21 2.99
C PHE A 29 7.03 -5.84 2.99
N ALA A 30 5.82 -5.79 2.45
CA ALA A 30 4.97 -4.60 2.44
C ALA A 30 3.83 -4.72 3.46
N TRP A 31 3.54 -3.63 4.15
CA TRP A 31 2.31 -3.49 4.94
C TRP A 31 1.11 -3.26 4.04
N ALA A 32 0.00 -3.91 4.33
CA ALA A 32 -1.22 -3.77 3.57
C ALA A 32 -2.44 -3.54 4.48
N ASP A 33 -3.55 -3.11 3.87
CA ASP A 33 -4.82 -3.08 4.58
C ASP A 33 -5.50 -4.45 4.59
N SER A 34 -6.60 -4.56 5.31
CA SER A 34 -7.32 -5.83 5.50
C SER A 34 -7.91 -6.40 4.21
N ALA A 35 -8.02 -5.61 3.13
CA ALA A 35 -8.53 -6.07 1.85
C ALA A 35 -7.55 -6.99 1.10
N TYR A 36 -6.24 -6.88 1.41
CA TYR A 36 -5.22 -7.67 0.73
C TYR A 36 -5.11 -9.08 1.31
N ALA A 37 -4.85 -10.05 0.45
CA ALA A 37 -4.53 -11.40 0.87
C ALA A 37 -3.17 -11.46 1.58
N VAL A 38 -3.11 -12.17 2.70
CA VAL A 38 -1.86 -12.39 3.42
C VAL A 38 -0.95 -13.31 2.62
N ASN A 39 0.33 -12.94 2.46
CA ASN A 39 1.36 -13.77 1.85
C ASN A 39 2.75 -13.40 2.41
N ALA A 40 3.80 -14.12 2.02
CA ALA A 40 5.15 -13.94 2.56
C ALA A 40 5.71 -12.52 2.40
N ARG A 41 5.21 -11.76 1.42
CA ARG A 41 5.68 -10.39 1.08
C ARG A 41 4.63 -9.32 1.31
N THR A 42 3.41 -9.70 1.74
CA THR A 42 2.32 -8.76 2.00
C THR A 42 1.67 -9.12 3.34
N ILE A 43 1.85 -8.29 4.33
CA ILE A 43 1.37 -8.49 5.70
C ILE A 43 0.23 -7.48 5.95
N PRO A 44 -1.04 -7.89 5.81
CA PRO A 44 -2.18 -7.03 6.08
C PRO A 44 -2.49 -6.95 7.58
N VAL A 45 -3.22 -5.91 7.95
CA VAL A 45 -3.86 -5.80 9.27
C VAL A 45 -4.88 -6.92 9.47
N HIS A 46 -5.21 -7.20 10.74
CA HIS A 46 -6.14 -8.26 11.09
C HIS A 46 -7.57 -7.89 10.69
N LYS A 47 -8.35 -8.92 10.33
CA LYS A 47 -9.82 -8.83 10.18
C LYS A 47 -10.51 -9.26 11.47
N LYS A 48 -11.77 -8.86 11.61
CA LYS A 48 -12.61 -9.40 12.69
C LYS A 48 -12.81 -10.92 12.52
N PRO A 49 -12.87 -11.70 13.63
CA PRO A 49 -12.77 -11.22 15.02
C PRO A 49 -11.32 -11.05 15.55
N ALA A 50 -10.29 -11.40 14.78
CA ALA A 50 -8.90 -11.37 15.24
C ALA A 50 -8.42 -9.94 15.61
N SER A 51 -8.94 -8.90 14.96
CA SER A 51 -8.65 -7.50 15.29
C SER A 51 -9.24 -7.02 16.65
N ASP A 52 -10.12 -7.81 17.25
CA ASP A 52 -10.70 -7.49 18.56
C ASP A 52 -9.74 -7.88 19.73
N ASP A 53 -8.70 -8.67 19.45
CA ASP A 53 -7.64 -8.95 20.41
C ASP A 53 -6.79 -7.68 20.64
N PRO A 54 -6.52 -7.29 21.91
CA PRO A 54 -5.79 -6.05 22.21
C PRO A 54 -4.39 -5.99 21.60
N ALA A 55 -3.67 -7.10 21.51
CA ALA A 55 -2.34 -7.17 20.93
C ALA A 55 -2.39 -6.94 19.42
N ASN A 56 -3.35 -7.57 18.75
CA ASN A 56 -3.58 -7.37 17.32
C ASN A 56 -4.08 -5.95 17.03
N ALA A 57 -4.95 -5.40 17.86
CA ALA A 57 -5.43 -4.02 17.72
C ALA A 57 -4.28 -2.99 17.82
N LEU A 58 -3.33 -3.19 18.76
CA LEU A 58 -2.14 -2.35 18.86
C LEU A 58 -1.26 -2.46 17.61
N PHE A 59 -1.06 -3.66 17.12
CA PHE A 59 -0.32 -3.93 15.89
C PHE A 59 -0.98 -3.23 14.69
N ASP A 60 -2.27 -3.43 14.50
CA ASP A 60 -3.04 -2.86 13.39
C ASP A 60 -3.01 -1.33 13.40
N LYS A 61 -3.14 -0.72 14.59
CA LYS A 61 -2.99 0.73 14.76
C LYS A 61 -1.60 1.21 14.37
N THR A 62 -0.56 0.48 14.75
CA THR A 62 0.83 0.83 14.40
C THR A 62 1.06 0.72 12.90
N VAL A 63 0.59 -0.35 12.28
CA VAL A 63 0.65 -0.53 10.82
C VAL A 63 -0.12 0.57 10.09
N ALA A 64 -1.31 0.95 10.56
CA ALA A 64 -2.07 2.06 10.00
C ALA A 64 -1.26 3.37 10.02
N HIS A 65 -0.58 3.68 11.13
CA HIS A 65 0.30 4.85 11.22
C HIS A 65 1.48 4.80 10.22
N LEU A 66 2.07 3.62 10.02
CA LEU A 66 3.13 3.46 9.02
C LEU A 66 2.61 3.67 7.60
N ARG A 67 1.40 3.20 7.31
CA ARG A 67 0.75 3.35 6.01
C ARG A 67 0.38 4.79 5.66
N VAL A 68 0.08 5.63 6.64
CA VAL A 68 -0.17 7.07 6.42
C VAL A 68 0.96 7.74 5.62
N ARG A 69 2.21 7.28 5.77
CA ARG A 69 3.34 7.81 4.97
C ARG A 69 3.19 7.55 3.48
N SER A 70 2.64 6.41 3.08
CA SER A 70 2.37 6.13 1.66
C SER A 70 1.24 6.99 1.11
N GLU A 71 0.22 7.25 1.92
CA GLU A 71 -0.87 8.16 1.58
C GLU A 71 -0.36 9.60 1.42
N HIS A 72 0.51 10.05 2.33
CA HIS A 72 1.17 11.36 2.21
C HIS A 72 2.05 11.44 0.95
N CYS A 73 2.78 10.37 0.61
CA CYS A 73 3.57 10.30 -0.62
C CYS A 73 2.68 10.47 -1.86
N MET A 74 1.58 9.73 -1.91
CA MET A 74 0.61 9.84 -3.00
C MET A 74 -0.11 11.19 -3.03
N GLY A 75 -0.40 11.77 -1.87
CA GLY A 75 -0.93 13.13 -1.73
C GLY A 75 0.04 14.16 -2.29
N ALA A 76 1.31 14.08 -1.92
CA ALA A 76 2.36 14.97 -2.41
C ALA A 76 2.58 14.84 -3.93
N LEU A 77 2.60 13.61 -4.45
CA LEU A 77 2.69 13.35 -5.90
C LEU A 77 1.52 13.99 -6.66
N LYS A 78 0.30 13.70 -6.24
CA LYS A 78 -0.93 14.23 -6.87
C LYS A 78 -1.11 15.74 -6.64
N GLY A 79 -0.63 16.27 -5.53
CA GLY A 79 -0.63 17.70 -5.23
C GLY A 79 0.30 18.47 -6.15
N ARG A 80 1.49 17.94 -6.40
CA ARG A 80 2.49 18.53 -7.31
C ARG A 80 2.08 18.36 -8.77
N PHE A 81 1.65 17.16 -9.15
CA PHE A 81 1.20 16.84 -10.51
C PHE A 81 -0.32 16.69 -10.55
N GLN A 82 -1.03 17.81 -10.56
CA GLN A 82 -2.50 17.83 -10.50
C GLN A 82 -3.17 17.08 -11.67
N CYS A 83 -2.48 16.89 -12.79
CA CYS A 83 -2.95 16.05 -13.89
C CYS A 83 -3.20 14.59 -13.46
N LEU A 84 -2.57 14.11 -12.37
CA LEU A 84 -2.79 12.78 -11.81
C LEU A 84 -4.04 12.69 -10.92
N ARG A 85 -4.66 13.80 -10.52
CA ARG A 85 -5.94 13.80 -9.77
C ARG A 85 -7.13 13.40 -10.64
N GLY A 86 -7.01 13.56 -11.94
CA GLY A 86 -8.01 13.14 -12.91
C GLY A 86 -7.36 13.15 -14.29
N LEU A 87 -6.81 12.02 -14.68
CA LEU A 87 -6.20 11.87 -15.99
C LEU A 87 -7.30 11.94 -17.06
N ARG A 88 -7.51 13.12 -17.65
CA ARG A 88 -8.55 13.38 -18.65
C ARG A 88 -8.10 12.91 -20.03
N VAL A 89 -7.87 11.60 -20.16
CA VAL A 89 -7.51 10.94 -21.42
C VAL A 89 -8.56 9.91 -21.74
N SER A 90 -9.09 9.93 -22.95
CA SER A 90 -9.92 8.84 -23.45
C SER A 90 -9.03 7.66 -23.81
N ILE A 91 -9.26 6.50 -23.22
CA ILE A 91 -8.52 5.28 -23.51
C ILE A 91 -9.37 4.42 -24.45
N ASN A 92 -9.18 4.61 -25.74
CA ASN A 92 -9.91 3.89 -26.79
C ASN A 92 -9.04 2.83 -27.48
N SER A 93 -7.73 2.89 -27.31
CA SER A 93 -6.76 2.00 -27.92
C SER A 93 -5.68 1.53 -26.95
N LYS A 94 -4.95 0.48 -27.32
CA LYS A 94 -3.76 0.05 -26.56
C LYS A 94 -2.69 1.15 -26.51
N GLN A 95 -2.59 1.96 -27.56
CA GLN A 95 -1.64 3.07 -27.63
C GLN A 95 -1.99 4.15 -26.60
N ASP A 96 -3.27 4.55 -26.51
CA ASP A 96 -3.73 5.55 -25.52
C ASP A 96 -3.44 5.07 -24.09
N HIS A 97 -3.68 3.79 -23.80
CA HIS A 97 -3.34 3.19 -22.52
C HIS A 97 -1.83 3.28 -22.23
N HIS A 98 -1.00 2.95 -23.23
CA HIS A 98 0.45 3.01 -23.08
C HIS A 98 0.95 4.44 -22.85
N ASP A 99 0.36 5.42 -23.54
CA ASP A 99 0.70 6.82 -23.38
C ASP A 99 0.24 7.37 -22.02
N ALA A 100 -0.92 6.96 -21.52
CA ALA A 100 -1.37 7.26 -20.16
C ALA A 100 -0.40 6.71 -19.10
N CYS A 101 0.06 5.46 -19.23
CA CYS A 101 1.06 4.87 -18.35
C CYS A 101 2.40 5.63 -18.39
N ARG A 102 2.85 6.05 -19.58
CA ARG A 102 4.05 6.88 -19.72
C ARG A 102 3.92 8.22 -18.98
N TRP A 103 2.78 8.88 -19.08
CA TRP A 103 2.50 10.13 -18.35
C TRP A 103 2.66 9.95 -16.86
N ILE A 104 2.05 8.89 -16.30
CA ILE A 104 2.14 8.57 -14.87
C ILE A 104 3.60 8.30 -14.49
N THR A 105 4.30 7.49 -15.27
CA THR A 105 5.72 7.15 -15.02
C THR A 105 6.61 8.38 -15.04
N ILE A 106 6.45 9.27 -16.00
CA ILE A 106 7.22 10.51 -16.08
C ILE A 106 6.96 11.40 -14.85
N ALA A 107 5.69 11.52 -14.43
CA ALA A 107 5.35 12.30 -13.24
C ALA A 107 6.00 11.73 -11.97
N ILE A 108 6.06 10.41 -11.82
CA ILE A 108 6.74 9.74 -10.69
C ILE A 108 8.24 9.99 -10.73
N ILE A 109 8.88 9.84 -11.90
CA ILE A 109 10.32 10.09 -12.06
C ILE A 109 10.67 11.53 -11.70
N LEU A 110 9.91 12.50 -12.24
CA LEU A 110 10.11 13.90 -11.92
C LEU A 110 9.87 14.21 -10.44
N HIS A 111 8.87 13.58 -9.83
CA HIS A 111 8.60 13.74 -8.40
C HIS A 111 9.80 13.29 -7.55
N ASN A 112 10.34 12.12 -7.84
CA ASN A 112 11.50 11.59 -7.13
C ASN A 112 12.73 12.49 -7.34
N LEU A 113 13.00 12.91 -8.57
CA LEU A 113 14.11 13.83 -8.87
C LEU A 113 13.98 15.16 -8.10
N ILE A 114 12.78 15.71 -8.01
CA ILE A 114 12.55 16.94 -7.25
C ILE A 114 12.77 16.71 -5.75
N ILE A 115 12.33 15.58 -5.19
CA ILE A 115 12.60 15.23 -3.79
C ILE A 115 14.10 15.11 -3.52
N ASP A 116 14.85 14.50 -4.43
CA ASP A 116 16.30 14.35 -4.31
C ASP A 116 17.03 15.72 -4.30
N ILE A 117 16.54 16.67 -5.11
CA ILE A 117 17.14 18.01 -5.21
C ILE A 117 16.70 18.93 -4.06
N GLU A 118 15.41 18.99 -3.76
CA GLU A 118 14.82 19.92 -2.80
C GLU A 118 14.78 19.39 -1.36
N GLY A 119 14.96 18.08 -1.20
CA GLY A 119 14.78 17.36 0.06
C GLY A 119 13.30 17.13 0.43
N SER A 120 13.10 16.29 1.44
CA SER A 120 11.75 15.86 1.86
C SER A 120 10.84 16.99 2.40
N LYS A 121 11.40 18.13 2.76
CA LYS A 121 10.61 19.28 3.27
C LYS A 121 9.67 19.85 2.21
N SER A 122 10.07 19.84 0.94
CA SER A 122 9.23 20.30 -0.17
C SER A 122 8.01 19.42 -0.41
N ALA A 123 8.10 18.12 -0.13
CA ALA A 123 6.98 17.20 -0.23
C ALA A 123 5.87 17.50 0.79
N GLY A 124 6.23 18.04 1.97
CA GLY A 124 5.29 18.38 3.04
C GLY A 124 4.27 19.46 2.66
N HIS A 125 4.63 20.41 1.80
CA HIS A 125 3.70 21.44 1.35
C HIS A 125 2.51 20.89 0.55
N PHE A 126 2.70 19.79 -0.17
CA PHE A 126 1.65 19.18 -0.99
C PHE A 126 0.89 18.08 -0.25
N ALA A 127 1.44 17.57 0.86
CA ALA A 127 0.80 16.55 1.68
C ALA A 127 -0.29 17.09 2.62
N GLN A 128 -0.30 18.41 2.88
CA GLN A 128 -1.21 19.05 3.84
C GLN A 128 -2.69 19.05 3.41
N ASP A 129 -3.00 18.77 2.15
CA ASP A 129 -4.37 18.80 1.62
C ASP A 129 -5.17 17.49 1.87
N HIS A 130 -4.55 16.49 2.50
CA HIS A 130 -5.17 15.21 2.85
C HIS A 130 -5.16 14.94 4.37
N GLY A 131 -5.28 15.99 5.13
CA GLY A 131 -5.19 15.97 6.59
C GLY A 131 -6.42 15.47 7.32
N HIS A 132 -6.92 14.31 7.03
CA HIS A 132 -7.64 13.45 7.96
C HIS A 132 -7.32 12.02 7.54
N ALA A 133 -6.50 11.32 8.32
CA ALA A 133 -6.57 9.87 8.35
C ALA A 133 -8.03 9.57 8.76
N GLU A 134 -8.89 9.31 7.78
CA GLU A 134 -10.21 8.77 8.06
C GLU A 134 -9.97 7.53 8.90
N GLU A 135 -10.62 7.51 10.07
CA GLU A 135 -10.63 6.38 10.97
C GLU A 135 -10.89 5.14 10.11
N TYR A 136 -9.91 4.25 10.04
CA TYR A 136 -9.93 3.12 9.12
C TYR A 136 -11.14 2.24 9.44
N ILE A 137 -12.22 2.43 8.69
CA ILE A 137 -13.39 1.57 8.75
C ILE A 137 -13.05 0.32 7.97
N ASP A 138 -12.89 -0.80 8.69
CA ASP A 138 -12.79 -2.14 8.10
C ASP A 138 -13.95 -2.36 7.13
N ARG A 139 -13.71 -2.20 5.84
CA ARG A 139 -14.65 -2.56 4.77
C ARG A 139 -14.51 -4.06 4.45
N GLY A 140 -14.57 -4.88 5.50
CA GLY A 140 -14.36 -6.31 5.45
C GLY A 140 -15.16 -7.02 4.38
N GLN A 141 -14.48 -7.41 3.35
CA GLN A 141 -14.62 -8.63 2.55
C GLN A 141 -13.41 -8.68 1.61
N GLY A 142 -12.26 -9.12 2.13
CA GLY A 142 -11.15 -9.52 1.28
C GLY A 142 -11.40 -10.93 0.75
N ASP A 143 -11.00 -11.14 -0.48
CA ASP A 143 -11.07 -12.44 -1.14
C ASP A 143 -10.25 -13.50 -0.38
N ALA A 144 -10.57 -14.76 -0.65
CA ALA A 144 -9.88 -15.93 -0.09
C ALA A 144 -8.36 -15.87 -0.37
N PRO A 145 -7.54 -16.53 0.46
CA PRO A 145 -6.09 -16.61 0.23
C PRO A 145 -5.79 -17.11 -1.18
N LEU A 146 -4.75 -16.55 -1.80
CA LEU A 146 -4.28 -16.99 -3.12
C LEU A 146 -3.92 -18.48 -3.08
N GLU A 147 -4.32 -19.24 -4.10
CA GLU A 147 -3.92 -20.65 -4.24
C GLU A 147 -2.39 -20.78 -4.21
N GLY A 148 -1.87 -21.70 -3.39
CA GLY A 148 -0.44 -21.99 -3.30
C GLY A 148 0.34 -21.22 -2.23
N VAL A 149 -0.30 -20.36 -1.42
CA VAL A 149 0.33 -19.68 -0.30
C VAL A 149 0.31 -20.58 0.94
N ASP A 150 1.48 -20.79 1.55
CA ASP A 150 1.60 -21.41 2.88
C ASP A 150 1.07 -20.47 3.97
N VAL A 151 -0.24 -20.50 4.16
CA VAL A 151 -0.97 -19.61 5.09
C VAL A 151 -0.48 -19.79 6.52
N GLU A 152 -0.10 -20.99 6.93
CA GLU A 152 0.37 -21.26 8.30
C GLU A 152 1.69 -20.55 8.60
N ASN A 153 2.63 -20.58 7.66
CA ASN A 153 3.91 -19.90 7.80
C ASN A 153 3.76 -18.38 7.84
N VAL A 154 2.87 -17.84 7.01
CA VAL A 154 2.64 -16.38 6.95
C VAL A 154 1.90 -15.88 8.19
N GLU A 155 0.92 -16.63 8.70
CA GLU A 155 0.27 -16.31 9.98
C GLU A 155 1.25 -16.39 11.16
N ALA A 156 2.19 -17.35 11.13
CA ALA A 156 3.26 -17.43 12.11
C ALA A 156 4.16 -16.18 12.07
N LYS A 157 4.54 -15.70 10.88
CA LYS A 157 5.31 -14.46 10.70
C LYS A 157 4.55 -13.25 11.25
N ARG A 158 3.25 -13.12 10.97
CA ARG A 158 2.43 -12.03 11.51
C ARG A 158 2.37 -12.04 13.03
N LYS A 159 2.16 -13.22 13.64
CA LYS A 159 2.19 -13.39 15.10
C LYS A 159 3.55 -13.03 15.71
N GLU A 160 4.64 -13.41 15.05
CA GLU A 160 5.99 -13.03 15.47
C GLU A 160 6.16 -11.52 15.47
N LEU A 161 5.67 -10.82 14.44
CA LEU A 161 5.72 -9.36 14.34
C LEU A 161 4.90 -8.68 15.44
N VAL A 162 3.70 -9.20 15.76
CA VAL A 162 2.89 -8.73 16.90
C VAL A 162 3.68 -8.87 18.20
N THR A 163 4.29 -10.05 18.44
CA THR A 163 5.07 -10.30 19.65
C THR A 163 6.28 -9.36 19.77
N LYS A 164 7.00 -9.13 18.68
CA LYS A 164 8.13 -8.19 18.63
C LYS A 164 7.69 -6.76 18.92
N LEU A 165 6.55 -6.34 18.39
CA LEU A 165 6.02 -4.99 18.63
C LEU A 165 5.65 -4.81 20.11
N LEU A 166 5.00 -5.78 20.73
CA LEU A 166 4.65 -5.73 22.15
C LEU A 166 5.90 -5.63 23.03
N ALA A 167 6.90 -6.46 22.79
CA ALA A 167 8.16 -6.42 23.51
C ALA A 167 8.87 -5.05 23.36
N PHE A 168 8.77 -4.41 22.20
CA PHE A 168 9.32 -3.07 21.98
C PHE A 168 8.53 -1.97 22.70
N SER A 169 7.22 -2.11 22.84
CA SER A 169 6.36 -1.12 23.50
C SER A 169 6.46 -1.13 25.04
N GLU A 170 7.01 -2.21 25.63
CA GLU A 170 7.25 -2.34 27.08
C GLU A 170 8.63 -1.82 27.52
N MET A 171 9.49 -1.45 26.58
CA MET A 171 10.81 -0.85 26.85
C MET A 171 10.76 0.67 26.96
#